data_bbe707e9dc4dd19c09b8b37ee12d8951
#
_entry.id   bbe707e9dc4dd19c09b8b37ee12d8951
#
_cell.length_a   1.000
_cell.length_b   1.000
_cell.length_c   1.000
_cell.angle_alpha   90.00
_cell.angle_beta   90.00
_cell.angle_gamma   90.00
#
_symmetry.space_group_name_H-M   'P 1'
#
loop_
_entity.id
_entity.type
_entity.pdbx_description
1 polymer ?
#
loop_
_entity_poly.entity_id
_entity_poly.type
_entity_poly.pdbx_seq_one_letter_code
_entity_poly.pdbx_strand_id
1 'polypeptide(L)'
;MTDLRATPELPAVEMFSFRTADGVDLTLRRVGPADAPAVLLVHGHGVSSEMFALPEIRDITDVLADAGYQSWLLDWRGSCRLPYNESGPAYTFDDVALYDIPEAVARIRERIGDRPLYVVAHCIGALALSLSMTAGLLPGLAGVVAQGVFLTPKVSTSARVRVLLGSELLGSRVGHIESDFRKVGLWSKRTLLYAALSRKGDCPDPTCRMVHHGWGMGAKLFEHDHLDPRTHDRLAELFGAIPLSVLPHLRQMELAHAAVRWNVDDDRYGALPENALDHADRIDCPVLLLSGSRNEAWLDSNKLCYEVLSARNPGIDVRYTEIPSYGHLDTFIGRGAALDVFGHIVDFLDETSARLA
;
A
#
# COMPACT_ATOMS: atom_id res chain seq x y z
N MET A 1 -13.81 -43.08 -23.38
CA MET A 1 -14.53 -42.30 -22.36
C MET A 1 -13.46 -41.44 -21.68
N THR A 2 -13.33 -40.21 -22.15
CA THR A 2 -12.32 -39.26 -21.71
C THR A 2 -12.88 -38.53 -20.51
N ASP A 3 -12.19 -38.69 -19.41
CA ASP A 3 -12.49 -38.06 -18.10
C ASP A 3 -12.48 -36.53 -18.25
N LEU A 4 -13.64 -35.92 -18.12
CA LEU A 4 -13.81 -34.47 -18.09
C LEU A 4 -13.20 -34.01 -16.76
N ARG A 5 -11.97 -33.50 -16.81
CA ARG A 5 -11.33 -32.81 -15.69
C ARG A 5 -12.28 -31.70 -15.22
N ALA A 6 -12.69 -31.81 -13.97
CA ALA A 6 -13.46 -30.77 -13.30
C ALA A 6 -12.73 -29.43 -13.47
N THR A 7 -13.42 -28.44 -14.03
CA THR A 7 -12.96 -27.06 -14.03
C THR A 7 -12.72 -26.68 -12.56
N PRO A 8 -11.55 -26.16 -12.17
CA PRO A 8 -11.35 -25.70 -10.80
C PRO A 8 -12.42 -24.64 -10.51
N GLU A 9 -13.20 -24.84 -9.45
CA GLU A 9 -14.11 -23.82 -8.96
C GLU A 9 -13.27 -22.58 -8.64
N LEU A 10 -13.64 -21.44 -9.21
CA LEU A 10 -13.05 -20.16 -8.83
C LEU A 10 -13.17 -20.00 -7.31
N PRO A 11 -12.12 -19.58 -6.62
CA PRO A 11 -12.16 -19.44 -5.17
C PRO A 11 -13.33 -18.55 -4.77
N ALA A 12 -14.08 -18.97 -3.75
CA ALA A 12 -15.24 -18.22 -3.25
C ALA A 12 -14.78 -16.81 -2.81
N VAL A 13 -15.29 -15.79 -3.47
CA VAL A 13 -15.03 -14.39 -3.13
C VAL A 13 -16.17 -13.90 -2.25
N GLU A 14 -15.85 -13.55 -1.01
CA GLU A 14 -16.81 -12.92 -0.10
C GLU A 14 -16.46 -11.44 0.11
N MET A 15 -17.47 -10.59 0.07
CA MET A 15 -17.32 -9.15 0.29
C MET A 15 -18.01 -8.71 1.56
N PHE A 16 -17.33 -7.92 2.36
CA PHE A 16 -17.80 -7.39 3.64
C PHE A 16 -17.68 -5.87 3.63
N SER A 17 -18.75 -5.17 4.00
CA SER A 17 -18.70 -3.75 4.30
C SER A 17 -18.73 -3.56 5.81
N PHE A 18 -17.97 -2.61 6.32
CA PHE A 18 -17.95 -2.26 7.72
C PHE A 18 -17.73 -0.75 7.89
N ARG A 19 -18.11 -0.24 9.04
CA ARG A 19 -17.98 1.18 9.37
C ARG A 19 -16.92 1.35 10.46
N THR A 20 -16.00 2.27 10.25
CA THR A 20 -14.99 2.67 11.24
C THR A 20 -15.60 3.49 12.37
N ALA A 21 -14.89 3.63 13.48
CA ALA A 21 -15.36 4.40 14.64
C ALA A 21 -15.57 5.88 14.33
N ASP A 22 -14.86 6.43 13.34
CA ASP A 22 -15.04 7.81 12.85
C ASP A 22 -16.10 7.92 11.73
N GLY A 23 -16.83 6.82 11.43
CA GLY A 23 -18.02 6.83 10.59
C GLY A 23 -17.77 6.63 9.09
N VAL A 24 -16.59 6.15 8.70
CA VAL A 24 -16.23 5.87 7.29
C VAL A 24 -16.60 4.43 6.93
N ASP A 25 -17.26 4.23 5.78
CA ASP A 25 -17.60 2.90 5.28
C ASP A 25 -16.46 2.34 4.42
N LEU A 26 -15.94 1.19 4.81
CA LEU A 26 -14.84 0.49 4.15
C LEU A 26 -15.28 -0.90 3.68
N THR A 27 -14.46 -1.52 2.83
CA THR A 27 -14.72 -2.86 2.32
C THR A 27 -13.53 -3.79 2.53
N LEU A 28 -13.86 -5.05 2.85
CA LEU A 28 -12.95 -6.18 2.89
C LEU A 28 -13.44 -7.24 1.91
N ARG A 29 -12.54 -7.81 1.14
CA ARG A 29 -12.80 -8.93 0.25
C ARG A 29 -11.96 -10.11 0.69
N ARG A 30 -12.59 -11.27 0.93
CA ARG A 30 -11.89 -12.52 1.24
C ARG A 30 -11.78 -13.40 0.01
N VAL A 31 -10.61 -13.98 -0.20
CA VAL A 31 -10.30 -14.95 -1.26
C VAL A 31 -9.53 -16.11 -0.65
N GLY A 32 -9.83 -17.34 -1.06
CA GLY A 32 -9.15 -18.53 -0.61
C GLY A 32 -9.87 -19.31 0.51
N PRO A 33 -9.23 -20.34 1.08
CA PRO A 33 -9.86 -21.27 2.01
C PRO A 33 -10.22 -20.61 3.34
N ALA A 34 -11.45 -20.79 3.81
CA ALA A 34 -11.96 -20.11 5.02
C ALA A 34 -11.22 -20.46 6.32
N ASP A 35 -10.66 -21.68 6.39
CA ASP A 35 -10.02 -22.20 7.62
C ASP A 35 -8.49 -22.02 7.63
N ALA A 36 -7.94 -21.40 6.59
CA ALA A 36 -6.52 -21.14 6.45
C ALA A 36 -6.03 -19.98 7.36
N PRO A 37 -4.72 -19.90 7.67
CA PRO A 37 -4.11 -18.66 8.18
C PRO A 37 -4.40 -17.49 7.27
N ALA A 38 -4.57 -16.31 7.84
CA ALA A 38 -5.03 -15.12 7.10
C ALA A 38 -3.89 -14.15 6.78
N VAL A 39 -3.95 -13.56 5.60
CA VAL A 39 -3.07 -12.47 5.16
C VAL A 39 -3.91 -11.26 4.79
N LEU A 40 -3.79 -10.18 5.55
CA LEU A 40 -4.38 -8.88 5.21
C LEU A 40 -3.50 -8.16 4.19
N LEU A 41 -4.07 -7.81 3.04
CA LEU A 41 -3.41 -7.08 1.96
C LEU A 41 -3.85 -5.61 2.02
N VAL A 42 -2.88 -4.70 2.26
CA VAL A 42 -3.12 -3.25 2.40
C VAL A 42 -2.44 -2.51 1.27
N HIS A 43 -3.23 -1.95 0.37
CA HIS A 43 -2.73 -1.27 -0.82
C HIS A 43 -2.15 0.13 -0.54
N GLY A 44 -1.47 0.70 -1.55
CA GLY A 44 -0.96 2.08 -1.53
C GLY A 44 -2.05 3.13 -1.71
N HIS A 45 -1.68 4.41 -1.63
CA HIS A 45 -2.63 5.50 -1.77
C HIS A 45 -3.04 5.74 -3.23
N GLY A 46 -4.33 5.97 -3.47
CA GLY A 46 -4.88 6.27 -4.79
C GLY A 46 -4.95 5.09 -5.77
N VAL A 47 -4.70 3.88 -5.28
CA VAL A 47 -5.00 2.61 -5.96
C VAL A 47 -6.09 1.88 -5.19
N SER A 48 -6.37 0.63 -5.49
CA SER A 48 -7.33 -0.21 -4.75
C SER A 48 -6.75 -1.58 -4.45
N SER A 49 -7.49 -2.36 -3.68
CA SER A 49 -7.16 -3.75 -3.41
C SER A 49 -7.05 -4.62 -4.66
N GLU A 50 -7.57 -4.17 -5.80
CA GLU A 50 -7.44 -4.85 -7.10
C GLU A 50 -6.00 -4.99 -7.59
N MET A 51 -5.06 -4.14 -7.10
CA MET A 51 -3.65 -4.29 -7.43
C MET A 51 -3.07 -5.64 -6.99
N PHE A 52 -3.71 -6.31 -6.03
CA PHE A 52 -3.32 -7.62 -5.53
C PHE A 52 -4.07 -8.79 -6.20
N ALA A 53 -5.10 -8.50 -7.02
CA ALA A 53 -5.96 -9.50 -7.65
C ALA A 53 -6.20 -9.12 -9.12
N LEU A 54 -5.17 -9.29 -9.93
CA LEU A 54 -5.13 -8.91 -11.35
C LEU A 54 -5.38 -10.13 -12.24
N PRO A 55 -6.47 -10.17 -13.00
CA PRO A 55 -6.80 -11.32 -13.83
C PRO A 55 -5.85 -11.55 -15.02
N GLU A 56 -4.97 -10.57 -15.31
CA GLU A 56 -4.03 -10.65 -16.42
C GLU A 56 -2.74 -11.42 -16.10
N ILE A 57 -2.44 -11.59 -14.81
CA ILE A 57 -1.21 -12.23 -14.31
C ILE A 57 -1.55 -13.24 -13.22
N ARG A 58 -0.62 -14.11 -12.90
CA ARG A 58 -0.67 -14.86 -11.65
C ARG A 58 -0.37 -13.92 -10.51
N ASP A 59 -1.38 -13.52 -9.78
CA ASP A 59 -1.28 -12.49 -8.75
C ASP A 59 -0.91 -13.07 -7.36
N ILE A 60 -0.76 -12.19 -6.36
CA ILE A 60 -0.35 -12.62 -5.03
C ILE A 60 -1.46 -13.44 -4.33
N THR A 61 -2.74 -13.21 -4.66
CA THR A 61 -3.83 -13.99 -4.03
C THR A 61 -3.83 -15.43 -4.51
N ASP A 62 -3.47 -15.68 -5.77
CA ASP A 62 -3.27 -17.02 -6.33
C ASP A 62 -2.13 -17.75 -5.62
N VAL A 63 -0.98 -17.06 -5.47
CA VAL A 63 0.21 -17.64 -4.86
C VAL A 63 -0.01 -17.93 -3.37
N LEU A 64 -0.68 -17.03 -2.65
CA LEU A 64 -1.05 -17.25 -1.24
C LEU A 64 -2.05 -18.39 -1.09
N ALA A 65 -3.04 -18.52 -1.97
CA ALA A 65 -4.00 -19.63 -1.94
C ALA A 65 -3.32 -20.97 -2.19
N ASP A 66 -2.40 -21.06 -3.15
CA ASP A 66 -1.60 -22.26 -3.43
C ASP A 66 -0.69 -22.64 -2.25
N ALA A 67 -0.22 -21.65 -1.48
CA ALA A 67 0.56 -21.83 -0.27
C ALA A 67 -0.31 -22.13 0.99
N GLY A 68 -1.62 -22.20 0.85
CA GLY A 68 -2.53 -22.53 1.94
C GLY A 68 -2.94 -21.37 2.84
N TYR A 69 -2.87 -20.14 2.34
CA TYR A 69 -3.32 -18.91 3.03
C TYR A 69 -4.64 -18.40 2.45
N GLN A 70 -5.45 -17.75 3.28
CA GLN A 70 -6.56 -16.92 2.82
C GLN A 70 -6.13 -15.46 2.74
N SER A 71 -6.52 -14.77 1.66
CA SER A 71 -6.25 -13.35 1.45
C SER A 71 -7.44 -12.50 1.87
N TRP A 72 -7.19 -11.42 2.61
CA TRP A 72 -8.14 -10.38 2.98
C TRP A 72 -7.70 -9.07 2.36
N LEU A 73 -8.41 -8.61 1.35
CA LEU A 73 -8.08 -7.42 0.59
C LEU A 73 -8.87 -6.24 1.15
N LEU A 74 -8.17 -5.27 1.72
CA LEU A 74 -8.77 -4.07 2.30
C LEU A 74 -8.80 -2.94 1.27
N ASP A 75 -9.99 -2.39 1.03
CA ASP A 75 -10.13 -1.05 0.47
C ASP A 75 -10.32 -0.06 1.63
N TRP A 76 -9.23 0.58 2.06
CA TRP A 76 -9.23 1.64 3.06
C TRP A 76 -9.61 2.98 2.42
N ARG A 77 -9.85 4.04 3.22
CA ARG A 77 -10.36 5.35 2.72
C ARG A 77 -9.54 5.97 1.57
N GLY A 78 -8.28 5.61 1.40
CA GLY A 78 -7.44 6.03 0.27
C GLY A 78 -7.62 5.20 -1.01
N SER A 79 -8.56 4.24 -1.02
CA SER A 79 -8.87 3.44 -2.21
C SER A 79 -9.55 4.28 -3.28
N CYS A 80 -9.16 4.06 -4.54
CA CYS A 80 -9.85 4.66 -5.68
C CYS A 80 -11.25 4.06 -5.96
N ARG A 81 -11.64 3.01 -5.25
CA ARG A 81 -12.99 2.40 -5.30
C ARG A 81 -13.94 3.04 -4.30
N LEU A 82 -13.42 3.85 -3.39
CA LEU A 82 -14.20 4.59 -2.39
C LEU A 82 -14.22 6.08 -2.73
N PRO A 83 -15.24 6.83 -2.32
CA PRO A 83 -15.43 8.22 -2.76
C PRO A 83 -14.51 9.23 -2.06
N TYR A 84 -13.78 8.83 -1.02
CA TYR A 84 -13.14 9.74 -0.06
C TYR A 84 -11.94 10.53 -0.64
N ASN A 85 -11.37 10.06 -1.76
CA ASN A 85 -10.31 10.79 -2.45
C ASN A 85 -10.83 11.96 -3.30
N GLU A 86 -12.09 11.90 -3.73
CA GLU A 86 -12.73 12.89 -4.61
C GLU A 86 -13.74 13.76 -3.87
N SER A 87 -14.50 13.13 -2.96
CA SER A 87 -15.60 13.75 -2.23
C SER A 87 -15.67 13.19 -0.81
N GLY A 88 -15.90 14.05 0.16
CA GLY A 88 -15.97 13.64 1.56
C GLY A 88 -15.11 14.52 2.46
N PRO A 89 -15.06 14.22 3.76
CA PRO A 89 -14.19 14.91 4.69
C PRO A 89 -12.72 14.65 4.33
N ALA A 90 -11.90 15.70 4.45
CA ALA A 90 -10.46 15.55 4.33
C ALA A 90 -9.95 14.60 5.43
N TYR A 91 -8.99 13.76 5.07
CA TYR A 91 -8.37 12.82 5.99
C TYR A 91 -6.84 12.92 5.93
N THR A 92 -6.19 12.31 6.89
CA THR A 92 -4.74 12.17 6.98
C THR A 92 -4.36 10.68 7.10
N PHE A 93 -3.08 10.36 7.09
CA PHE A 93 -2.65 8.98 7.34
C PHE A 93 -2.82 8.57 8.80
N ASP A 94 -3.00 9.54 9.70
CA ASP A 94 -3.40 9.29 11.10
C ASP A 94 -4.77 8.62 11.18
N ASP A 95 -5.74 9.06 10.35
CA ASP A 95 -7.07 8.46 10.30
C ASP A 95 -6.99 7.00 9.83
N VAL A 96 -6.14 6.71 8.84
CA VAL A 96 -5.92 5.36 8.34
C VAL A 96 -5.28 4.47 9.41
N ALA A 97 -4.29 5.01 10.11
CA ALA A 97 -3.56 4.29 11.15
C ALA A 97 -4.40 4.05 12.42
N LEU A 98 -5.27 4.99 12.77
CA LEU A 98 -6.07 4.92 14.00
C LEU A 98 -7.38 4.15 13.81
N TYR A 99 -7.99 4.25 12.63
CA TYR A 99 -9.33 3.72 12.40
C TYR A 99 -9.36 2.59 11.35
N ASP A 100 -8.84 2.81 10.13
CA ASP A 100 -9.07 1.90 9.01
C ASP A 100 -8.40 0.54 9.21
N ILE A 101 -7.10 0.54 9.49
CA ILE A 101 -6.31 -0.69 9.63
C ILE A 101 -6.68 -1.45 10.91
N PRO A 102 -6.79 -0.81 12.10
CA PRO A 102 -7.21 -1.51 13.31
C PRO A 102 -8.60 -2.12 13.22
N GLU A 103 -9.57 -1.39 12.64
CA GLU A 103 -10.93 -1.92 12.48
C GLU A 103 -10.96 -3.10 11.50
N ALA A 104 -10.21 -3.02 10.38
CA ALA A 104 -10.10 -4.14 9.44
C ALA A 104 -9.50 -5.38 10.12
N VAL A 105 -8.44 -5.22 10.92
CA VAL A 105 -7.85 -6.31 11.71
C VAL A 105 -8.85 -6.88 12.69
N ALA A 106 -9.61 -6.04 13.41
CA ALA A 106 -10.65 -6.49 14.34
C ALA A 106 -11.73 -7.32 13.62
N ARG A 107 -12.21 -6.86 12.45
CA ARG A 107 -13.21 -7.58 11.65
C ARG A 107 -12.70 -8.92 11.11
N ILE A 108 -11.43 -8.99 10.77
CA ILE A 108 -10.81 -10.27 10.39
C ILE A 108 -10.71 -11.19 11.59
N ARG A 109 -10.25 -10.70 12.75
CA ARG A 109 -10.15 -11.46 13.99
C ARG A 109 -11.48 -12.06 14.45
N GLU A 110 -12.59 -11.33 14.33
CA GLU A 110 -13.93 -11.85 14.60
C GLU A 110 -14.26 -13.13 13.81
N ARG A 111 -13.65 -13.30 12.62
CA ARG A 111 -13.92 -14.44 11.72
C ARG A 111 -12.89 -15.55 11.81
N ILE A 112 -11.63 -15.20 12.00
CA ILE A 112 -10.58 -16.19 12.04
C ILE A 112 -10.28 -16.70 13.47
N GLY A 113 -10.71 -15.97 14.52
CA GLY A 113 -10.35 -16.28 15.91
C GLY A 113 -8.83 -16.17 16.13
N ASP A 114 -8.26 -17.18 16.81
CA ASP A 114 -6.84 -17.21 17.18
C ASP A 114 -5.90 -17.68 16.06
N ARG A 115 -6.41 -17.95 14.86
CA ARG A 115 -5.57 -18.33 13.72
C ARG A 115 -4.54 -17.24 13.40
N PRO A 116 -3.36 -17.60 12.89
CA PRO A 116 -2.34 -16.63 12.53
C PRO A 116 -2.88 -15.58 11.53
N LEU A 117 -2.60 -14.31 11.82
CA LEU A 117 -2.92 -13.18 10.95
C LEU A 117 -1.63 -12.45 10.60
N TYR A 118 -1.33 -12.43 9.32
CA TYR A 118 -0.22 -11.69 8.73
C TYR A 118 -0.73 -10.44 8.03
N VAL A 119 0.14 -9.47 7.80
CA VAL A 119 -0.16 -8.28 6.98
C VAL A 119 0.90 -8.12 5.90
N VAL A 120 0.47 -7.95 4.66
CA VAL A 120 1.31 -7.52 3.54
C VAL A 120 0.83 -6.14 3.13
N ALA A 121 1.66 -5.13 3.33
CA ALA A 121 1.29 -3.74 3.08
C ALA A 121 2.24 -3.09 2.06
N HIS A 122 1.66 -2.26 1.19
CA HIS A 122 2.35 -1.57 0.12
C HIS A 122 2.31 -0.06 0.31
N CYS A 123 3.44 0.61 0.10
CA CYS A 123 3.55 2.06 -0.01
C CYS A 123 2.96 2.79 1.22
N ILE A 124 2.07 3.75 1.01
CA ILE A 124 1.41 4.52 2.07
C ILE A 124 0.62 3.62 3.02
N GLY A 125 0.06 2.50 2.54
CA GLY A 125 -0.58 1.51 3.41
C GLY A 125 0.40 0.93 4.43
N ALA A 126 1.63 0.65 4.04
CA ALA A 126 2.68 0.18 4.95
C ALA A 126 3.16 1.29 5.91
N LEU A 127 3.20 2.53 5.44
CA LEU A 127 3.53 3.69 6.29
C LEU A 127 2.46 3.91 7.39
N ALA A 128 1.16 3.86 7.02
CA ALA A 128 0.07 3.94 7.98
C ALA A 128 0.06 2.74 8.96
N LEU A 129 0.33 1.53 8.45
CA LEU A 129 0.48 0.33 9.27
C LEU A 129 1.58 0.51 10.34
N SER A 130 2.71 1.12 9.99
CA SER A 130 3.80 1.36 10.94
C SER A 130 3.39 2.26 12.11
N LEU A 131 2.56 3.28 11.86
CA LEU A 131 1.97 4.11 12.91
C LEU A 131 1.01 3.31 13.81
N SER A 132 0.15 2.45 13.23
CA SER A 132 -0.75 1.59 14.01
C SER A 132 0.02 0.61 14.90
N MET A 133 1.08 0.00 14.37
CA MET A 133 1.90 -0.97 15.12
C MET A 133 2.65 -0.30 16.29
N THR A 134 3.30 0.83 16.03
CA THR A 134 4.04 1.57 17.07
C THR A 134 3.12 2.24 18.09
N ALA A 135 1.84 2.42 17.76
CA ALA A 135 0.80 2.80 18.71
C ALA A 135 0.31 1.63 19.58
N GLY A 136 0.68 0.38 19.24
CA GLY A 136 0.19 -0.82 19.94
C GLY A 136 -1.28 -1.18 19.62
N LEU A 137 -1.79 -0.71 18.47
CA LEU A 137 -3.18 -0.92 18.05
C LEU A 137 -3.42 -2.27 17.36
N LEU A 138 -2.37 -3.02 17.06
CA LEU A 138 -2.42 -4.27 16.28
C LEU A 138 -1.73 -5.42 17.03
N PRO A 139 -2.20 -5.79 18.23
CA PRO A 139 -1.56 -6.86 18.99
C PRO A 139 -1.74 -8.22 18.32
N GLY A 140 -0.74 -9.10 18.46
CA GLY A 140 -0.83 -10.51 18.08
C GLY A 140 -0.83 -10.73 16.56
N LEU A 141 -0.23 -9.86 15.76
CA LEU A 141 0.09 -10.16 14.37
C LEU A 141 1.17 -11.25 14.33
N ALA A 142 1.01 -12.22 13.43
CA ALA A 142 1.98 -13.30 13.26
C ALA A 142 3.25 -12.85 12.52
N GLY A 143 3.12 -11.83 11.66
CA GLY A 143 4.24 -11.22 10.94
C GLY A 143 3.76 -10.17 9.96
N VAL A 144 4.68 -9.32 9.52
CA VAL A 144 4.40 -8.20 8.61
C VAL A 144 5.38 -8.18 7.46
N VAL A 145 4.87 -7.97 6.24
CA VAL A 145 5.65 -7.65 5.05
C VAL A 145 5.33 -6.21 4.67
N ALA A 146 6.33 -5.34 4.71
CA ALA A 146 6.21 -3.93 4.30
C ALA A 146 6.99 -3.68 3.01
N GLN A 147 6.28 -3.38 1.93
CA GLN A 147 6.91 -3.15 0.63
C GLN A 147 7.00 -1.66 0.33
N GLY A 148 8.19 -1.23 -0.07
CA GLY A 148 8.53 0.10 -0.55
C GLY A 148 8.93 1.08 0.56
N VAL A 149 8.14 1.21 1.61
CA VAL A 149 8.39 2.08 2.76
C VAL A 149 7.77 1.48 4.02
N PHE A 150 8.29 1.85 5.18
CA PHE A 150 7.70 1.50 6.48
C PHE A 150 7.87 2.65 7.49
N LEU A 151 8.86 2.59 8.40
CA LEU A 151 9.06 3.62 9.44
C LEU A 151 9.84 4.85 8.95
N THR A 152 10.67 4.69 7.90
CA THR A 152 11.66 5.70 7.48
C THR A 152 11.41 6.15 6.04
N PRO A 153 10.41 7.03 5.80
CA PRO A 153 10.13 7.54 4.46
C PRO A 153 11.32 8.37 3.94
N LYS A 154 11.76 8.07 2.71
CA LYS A 154 12.80 8.80 2.01
C LYS A 154 12.45 8.89 0.53
N VAL A 155 12.25 10.10 0.04
CA VAL A 155 11.96 10.38 -1.36
C VAL A 155 13.15 11.06 -2.05
N SER A 156 13.16 11.11 -3.38
CA SER A 156 14.19 11.81 -4.13
C SER A 156 14.13 13.33 -3.89
N THR A 157 15.25 14.04 -4.07
CA THR A 157 15.28 15.50 -3.94
C THR A 157 14.28 16.18 -4.89
N SER A 158 14.08 15.65 -6.10
CA SER A 158 13.11 16.18 -7.05
C SER A 158 11.66 15.96 -6.58
N ALA A 159 11.34 14.82 -5.99
CA ALA A 159 10.04 14.54 -5.39
C ALA A 159 9.80 15.43 -4.16
N ARG A 160 10.82 15.60 -3.30
CA ARG A 160 10.76 16.52 -2.16
C ARG A 160 10.37 17.94 -2.58
N VAL A 161 11.03 18.50 -3.58
CA VAL A 161 10.69 19.83 -4.10
C VAL A 161 9.24 19.89 -4.60
N ARG A 162 8.75 18.86 -5.28
CA ARG A 162 7.37 18.80 -5.77
C ARG A 162 6.34 18.70 -4.64
N VAL A 163 6.60 17.91 -3.62
CA VAL A 163 5.76 17.83 -2.42
C VAL A 163 5.71 19.19 -1.72
N LEU A 164 6.85 19.86 -1.57
CA LEU A 164 6.94 21.18 -0.96
C LEU A 164 6.13 22.23 -1.73
N LEU A 165 6.34 22.33 -3.04
CA LEU A 165 5.66 23.30 -3.88
C LEU A 165 4.19 22.93 -4.14
N GLY A 166 3.90 21.64 -4.29
CA GLY A 166 2.54 21.14 -4.56
C GLY A 166 1.58 21.41 -3.41
N SER A 167 2.01 21.20 -2.17
CA SER A 167 1.18 21.46 -1.00
C SER A 167 0.81 22.93 -0.83
N GLU A 168 1.73 23.85 -1.13
CA GLU A 168 1.52 25.30 -0.94
C GLU A 168 0.79 25.96 -2.12
N LEU A 169 1.10 25.55 -3.36
CA LEU A 169 0.59 26.21 -4.56
C LEU A 169 -0.72 25.61 -5.09
N LEU A 170 -0.93 24.32 -4.94
CA LEU A 170 -2.04 23.58 -5.54
C LEU A 170 -3.10 23.16 -4.52
N GLY A 171 -2.74 22.92 -3.26
CA GLY A 171 -3.62 22.36 -2.24
C GLY A 171 -4.92 23.12 -2.00
N SER A 172 -4.91 24.47 -2.12
CA SER A 172 -6.09 25.30 -1.92
C SER A 172 -6.96 25.48 -3.18
N ARG A 173 -6.44 25.12 -4.37
CA ARG A 173 -7.09 25.39 -5.68
C ARG A 173 -7.50 24.13 -6.43
N VAL A 174 -6.88 23.00 -6.12
CA VAL A 174 -7.11 21.72 -6.76
C VAL A 174 -7.31 20.69 -5.63
N GLY A 175 -8.54 20.22 -5.43
CA GLY A 175 -8.85 19.31 -4.31
C GLY A 175 -8.16 17.97 -4.43
N HIS A 176 -8.03 17.41 -5.64
CA HIS A 176 -7.43 16.12 -5.95
C HIS A 176 -6.78 16.08 -7.33
N ILE A 177 -5.91 15.12 -7.56
CA ILE A 177 -5.30 14.79 -8.86
C ILE A 177 -5.94 13.50 -9.39
N GLU A 178 -6.25 13.46 -10.69
CA GLU A 178 -6.80 12.31 -11.39
C GLU A 178 -5.77 11.65 -12.30
N SER A 179 -5.82 10.32 -12.43
CA SER A 179 -5.00 9.58 -13.42
C SER A 179 -5.60 9.62 -14.81
N ASP A 180 -6.93 9.57 -14.91
CA ASP A 180 -7.64 9.50 -16.18
C ASP A 180 -7.93 10.90 -16.73
N PHE A 181 -7.20 11.28 -17.77
CA PHE A 181 -7.39 12.54 -18.47
C PHE A 181 -8.80 12.73 -19.07
N ARG A 182 -9.51 11.64 -19.38
CA ARG A 182 -10.87 11.69 -19.93
C ARG A 182 -11.87 12.26 -18.94
N LYS A 183 -11.59 12.13 -17.65
CA LYS A 183 -12.40 12.71 -16.56
C LYS A 183 -12.15 14.21 -16.35
N VAL A 184 -11.05 14.73 -16.90
CA VAL A 184 -10.68 16.15 -16.77
C VAL A 184 -11.22 16.91 -17.96
N GLY A 185 -12.18 17.80 -17.76
CA GLY A 185 -12.83 18.57 -18.83
C GLY A 185 -11.82 19.33 -19.71
N LEU A 186 -11.97 19.23 -21.04
CA LEU A 186 -11.06 19.71 -22.08
C LEU A 186 -10.61 21.19 -21.94
N TRP A 187 -11.35 22.01 -21.22
CA TRP A 187 -11.11 23.47 -21.08
C TRP A 187 -10.83 23.90 -19.63
N SER A 188 -10.45 22.97 -18.76
CA SER A 188 -10.13 23.29 -17.38
C SER A 188 -8.67 23.72 -17.22
N LYS A 189 -8.37 24.57 -16.21
CA LYS A 189 -6.97 24.88 -15.83
C LYS A 189 -6.18 23.61 -15.47
N ARG A 190 -6.87 22.56 -15.03
CA ARG A 190 -6.31 21.24 -14.77
C ARG A 190 -5.77 20.60 -16.05
N THR A 191 -6.49 20.71 -17.17
CA THR A 191 -6.06 20.13 -18.46
C THR A 191 -4.72 20.69 -18.92
N LEU A 192 -4.47 22.00 -18.76
CA LEU A 192 -3.18 22.61 -19.10
C LEU A 192 -2.06 22.10 -18.17
N LEU A 193 -2.34 21.97 -16.88
CA LEU A 193 -1.40 21.41 -15.91
C LEU A 193 -1.06 19.97 -16.26
N TYR A 194 -2.07 19.13 -16.51
CA TYR A 194 -1.90 17.74 -16.91
C TYR A 194 -1.15 17.59 -18.23
N ALA A 195 -1.49 18.39 -19.23
CA ALA A 195 -0.79 18.40 -20.51
C ALA A 195 0.68 18.81 -20.37
N ALA A 196 1.01 19.71 -19.45
CA ALA A 196 2.39 20.09 -19.14
C ALA A 196 3.15 18.97 -18.41
N LEU A 197 2.53 18.36 -17.41
CA LEU A 197 3.12 17.27 -16.60
C LEU A 197 3.31 16.00 -17.42
N SER A 198 2.34 15.65 -18.28
CA SER A 198 2.36 14.43 -19.08
C SER A 198 3.27 14.49 -20.31
N ARG A 199 3.98 15.60 -20.57
CA ARG A 199 4.91 15.72 -21.71
C ARG A 199 6.24 14.98 -21.50
N LYS A 200 6.59 14.63 -20.27
CA LYS A 200 7.85 13.95 -19.94
C LYS A 200 7.55 12.47 -19.66
N GLY A 201 8.26 11.59 -20.34
CA GLY A 201 8.20 10.14 -20.16
C GLY A 201 8.26 9.42 -21.49
N ASP A 202 8.75 8.17 -21.46
CA ASP A 202 9.02 7.36 -22.67
C ASP A 202 7.77 6.64 -23.19
N CYS A 203 6.70 6.54 -22.37
CA CYS A 203 5.45 5.92 -22.77
C CYS A 203 4.55 6.88 -23.58
N PRO A 204 3.96 6.43 -24.71
CA PRO A 204 2.99 7.24 -25.48
C PRO A 204 1.67 7.46 -24.72
N ASP A 205 1.30 6.56 -23.76
CA ASP A 205 0.05 6.67 -23.01
C ASP A 205 0.10 7.84 -22.00
N PRO A 206 -0.80 8.82 -22.09
CA PRO A 206 -0.85 9.94 -21.16
C PRO A 206 -1.22 9.52 -19.73
N THR A 207 -2.04 8.48 -19.54
CA THR A 207 -2.38 7.96 -18.22
C THR A 207 -1.15 7.38 -17.52
N CYS A 208 -0.37 6.57 -18.23
CA CYS A 208 0.88 6.03 -17.72
C CYS A 208 1.83 7.15 -17.25
N ARG A 209 2.02 8.18 -18.07
CA ARG A 209 2.84 9.34 -17.68
C ARG A 209 2.28 10.07 -16.47
N MET A 210 0.93 10.20 -16.38
CA MET A 210 0.30 10.83 -15.22
C MET A 210 0.49 10.03 -13.93
N VAL A 211 0.42 8.70 -14.00
CA VAL A 211 0.69 7.83 -12.87
C VAL A 211 2.08 8.09 -12.31
N HIS A 212 3.11 8.14 -13.12
CA HIS A 212 4.46 8.48 -12.67
C HIS A 212 4.57 9.89 -12.08
N HIS A 213 3.86 10.86 -12.66
CA HIS A 213 3.90 12.25 -12.17
C HIS A 213 3.08 12.48 -10.90
N GLY A 214 1.87 11.93 -10.82
CA GLY A 214 0.97 12.11 -9.69
C GLY A 214 1.37 11.23 -8.50
N TRP A 215 1.41 9.93 -8.71
CA TRP A 215 1.66 8.95 -7.64
C TRP A 215 3.13 8.78 -7.34
N GLY A 216 3.99 8.86 -8.32
CA GLY A 216 5.44 8.83 -8.16
C GLY A 216 6.07 10.17 -7.82
N MET A 217 5.28 11.26 -7.78
CA MET A 217 5.82 12.62 -7.63
C MET A 217 6.94 12.90 -8.65
N GLY A 218 6.81 12.31 -9.85
CA GLY A 218 7.76 12.36 -10.95
C GLY A 218 8.87 11.33 -10.91
N ALA A 219 8.86 10.44 -9.94
CA ALA A 219 9.66 9.23 -9.93
C ALA A 219 9.02 8.12 -10.78
N LYS A 220 9.83 7.22 -11.31
CA LYS A 220 9.36 6.06 -12.02
C LYS A 220 8.78 5.06 -11.02
N LEU A 221 7.51 4.66 -11.22
CA LEU A 221 6.82 3.76 -10.31
C LEU A 221 6.95 2.29 -10.68
N PHE A 222 7.18 1.97 -11.93
CA PHE A 222 7.32 0.61 -12.43
C PHE A 222 8.17 0.57 -13.70
N GLU A 223 8.75 -0.58 -13.97
CA GLU A 223 9.42 -0.87 -15.23
C GLU A 223 8.38 -1.35 -16.25
N HIS A 224 8.27 -0.67 -17.42
CA HIS A 224 7.29 -1.02 -18.45
C HIS A 224 7.40 -2.46 -18.92
N ASP A 225 8.64 -2.94 -19.06
CA ASP A 225 8.92 -4.31 -19.52
C ASP A 225 8.44 -5.38 -18.54
N HIS A 226 8.12 -4.99 -17.29
CA HIS A 226 7.57 -5.89 -16.28
C HIS A 226 6.05 -5.99 -16.33
N LEU A 227 5.36 -5.03 -16.94
CA LEU A 227 3.89 -5.08 -17.01
C LEU A 227 3.39 -6.00 -18.12
N ASP A 228 2.29 -6.69 -17.87
CA ASP A 228 1.47 -7.26 -18.94
C ASP A 228 0.82 -6.09 -19.72
N PRO A 229 0.78 -6.12 -21.06
CA PRO A 229 0.13 -5.05 -21.83
C PRO A 229 -1.31 -4.78 -21.41
N ARG A 230 -2.07 -5.81 -21.02
CA ARG A 230 -3.46 -5.64 -20.54
C ARG A 230 -3.52 -4.93 -19.20
N THR A 231 -2.59 -5.20 -18.29
CA THR A 231 -2.47 -4.44 -17.03
C THR A 231 -2.12 -2.99 -17.31
N HIS A 232 -1.22 -2.72 -18.27
CA HIS A 232 -0.86 -1.36 -18.68
C HIS A 232 -2.09 -0.62 -19.27
N ASP A 233 -2.87 -1.25 -20.11
CA ASP A 233 -4.09 -0.67 -20.70
C ASP A 233 -5.16 -0.30 -19.64
N ARG A 234 -5.12 -0.97 -18.48
CA ARG A 234 -6.04 -0.75 -17.35
C ARG A 234 -5.53 0.24 -16.30
N LEU A 235 -4.41 0.91 -16.50
CA LEU A 235 -3.86 1.85 -15.51
C LEU A 235 -4.88 2.93 -15.07
N ALA A 236 -5.74 3.40 -15.99
CA ALA A 236 -6.80 4.36 -15.66
C ALA A 236 -7.88 3.80 -14.71
N GLU A 237 -8.02 2.48 -14.63
CA GLU A 237 -8.96 1.80 -13.73
C GLU A 237 -8.30 1.46 -12.40
N LEU A 238 -7.01 1.11 -12.42
CA LEU A 238 -6.23 0.74 -11.24
C LEU A 238 -5.86 1.95 -10.40
N PHE A 239 -5.71 3.12 -11.01
CA PHE A 239 -5.37 4.38 -10.36
C PHE A 239 -6.55 5.35 -10.45
N GLY A 240 -6.95 5.92 -9.33
CA GLY A 240 -8.00 6.92 -9.26
C GLY A 240 -7.47 8.26 -8.74
N ALA A 241 -8.30 8.99 -8.01
CA ALA A 241 -7.92 10.27 -7.44
C ALA A 241 -6.96 10.15 -6.26
N ILE A 242 -6.11 11.17 -6.08
CA ILE A 242 -5.37 11.43 -4.84
C ILE A 242 -5.75 12.81 -4.31
N PRO A 243 -6.27 12.93 -3.09
CA PRO A 243 -6.53 14.23 -2.48
C PRO A 243 -5.20 14.92 -2.15
N LEU A 244 -5.11 16.20 -2.49
CA LEU A 244 -3.89 16.98 -2.21
C LEU A 244 -3.77 17.34 -0.72
N SER A 245 -4.82 17.15 0.07
CA SER A 245 -4.83 17.38 1.52
C SER A 245 -3.86 16.48 2.30
N VAL A 246 -3.44 15.34 1.74
CA VAL A 246 -2.48 14.42 2.39
C VAL A 246 -1.01 14.82 2.18
N LEU A 247 -0.72 15.69 1.21
CA LEU A 247 0.66 16.10 0.90
C LEU A 247 1.38 16.81 2.05
N PRO A 248 0.73 17.69 2.86
CA PRO A 248 1.37 18.28 4.01
C PRO A 248 1.85 17.24 5.04
N HIS A 249 1.06 16.19 5.28
CA HIS A 249 1.45 15.12 6.19
C HIS A 249 2.65 14.33 5.64
N LEU A 250 2.63 13.99 4.35
CA LEU A 250 3.76 13.33 3.70
C LEU A 250 5.04 14.19 3.75
N ARG A 251 4.91 15.50 3.56
CA ARG A 251 6.01 16.45 3.73
C ARG A 251 6.58 16.41 5.14
N GLN A 252 5.73 16.40 6.18
CA GLN A 252 6.16 16.34 7.57
C GLN A 252 6.94 15.07 7.85
N MET A 253 6.44 13.91 7.41
CA MET A 253 7.11 12.62 7.56
C MET A 253 8.47 12.59 6.84
N GLU A 254 8.53 13.16 5.64
CA GLU A 254 9.78 13.23 4.87
C GLU A 254 10.82 14.15 5.55
N LEU A 255 10.40 15.29 6.09
CA LEU A 255 11.29 16.19 6.83
C LEU A 255 11.79 15.59 8.16
N ALA A 256 10.95 14.81 8.81
CA ALA A 256 11.30 14.08 10.03
C ALA A 256 12.14 12.82 9.75
N HIS A 257 12.23 12.36 8.52
CA HIS A 257 12.78 11.06 8.13
C HIS A 257 12.18 9.90 8.92
N ALA A 258 10.92 10.04 9.31
CA ALA A 258 10.18 9.09 10.13
C ALA A 258 8.67 9.15 9.82
N ALA A 259 7.98 8.05 10.05
CA ALA A 259 6.53 8.08 10.17
C ALA A 259 6.17 8.89 11.42
N VAL A 260 5.45 9.99 11.25
CA VAL A 260 5.06 10.91 12.35
C VAL A 260 3.57 11.20 12.28
N ARG A 261 2.97 11.47 13.44
CA ARG A 261 1.59 11.92 13.55
C ARG A 261 1.47 13.33 12.95
N TRP A 262 0.41 13.56 12.17
CA TRP A 262 0.16 14.84 11.52
C TRP A 262 -0.21 15.94 12.49
N ASN A 263 -1.26 15.70 13.27
CA ASN A 263 -1.78 16.71 14.19
C ASN A 263 -1.46 16.34 15.63
N VAL A 264 -0.37 16.88 16.15
CA VAL A 264 0.09 16.60 17.52
C VAL A 264 -0.77 17.25 18.59
N ASP A 265 -1.50 18.33 18.24
CA ASP A 265 -2.34 19.09 19.17
C ASP A 265 -3.81 18.58 19.20
N ASP A 266 -4.15 17.56 18.38
CA ASP A 266 -5.51 16.99 18.34
C ASP A 266 -5.57 15.72 19.19
N ASP A 267 -6.26 15.80 20.32
CA ASP A 267 -6.43 14.69 21.27
C ASP A 267 -7.04 13.42 20.65
N ARG A 268 -7.78 13.53 19.53
CA ARG A 268 -8.33 12.37 18.82
C ARG A 268 -7.24 11.41 18.40
N TYR A 269 -6.06 11.90 18.08
CA TYR A 269 -4.92 11.09 17.62
C TYR A 269 -3.91 10.81 18.75
N GLY A 270 -4.24 11.11 19.99
CA GLY A 270 -3.34 10.93 21.15
C GLY A 270 -2.86 9.48 21.35
N ALA A 271 -3.56 8.49 20.80
CA ALA A 271 -3.11 7.09 20.79
C ALA A 271 -1.92 6.85 19.86
N LEU A 272 -1.78 7.64 18.78
CA LEU A 272 -0.65 7.53 17.85
C LEU A 272 0.59 8.24 18.43
N PRO A 273 1.80 7.66 18.26
CA PRO A 273 3.03 8.33 18.67
C PRO A 273 3.30 9.56 17.81
N GLU A 274 3.90 10.60 18.39
CA GLU A 274 4.37 11.76 17.62
C GLU A 274 5.40 11.36 16.57
N ASN A 275 6.29 10.43 16.93
CA ASN A 275 7.29 9.84 16.05
C ASN A 275 7.31 8.32 16.26
N ALA A 276 6.96 7.58 15.22
CA ALA A 276 6.90 6.13 15.27
C ALA A 276 8.24 5.46 15.57
N LEU A 277 9.36 6.06 15.15
CA LEU A 277 10.69 5.51 15.43
C LEU A 277 11.01 5.45 16.92
N ASP A 278 10.46 6.37 17.73
CA ASP A 278 10.71 6.40 19.18
C ASP A 278 9.98 5.27 19.92
N HIS A 279 9.08 4.58 19.22
CA HIS A 279 8.28 3.44 19.71
C HIS A 279 8.46 2.19 18.84
N ALA A 280 9.55 2.08 18.10
CA ALA A 280 9.85 0.92 17.27
C ALA A 280 9.96 -0.39 18.07
N ASP A 281 10.28 -0.31 19.36
CA ASP A 281 10.30 -1.42 20.32
C ASP A 281 8.91 -2.04 20.59
N ARG A 282 7.81 -1.36 20.23
CA ARG A 282 6.44 -1.88 20.33
C ARG A 282 6.04 -2.80 19.19
N ILE A 283 6.84 -2.89 18.15
CA ILE A 283 6.63 -3.88 17.08
C ILE A 283 7.03 -5.25 17.65
N ASP A 284 6.05 -6.13 17.86
CA ASP A 284 6.18 -7.37 18.59
C ASP A 284 6.15 -8.64 17.71
N CYS A 285 6.20 -8.50 16.40
CA CYS A 285 6.19 -9.59 15.44
C CYS A 285 7.35 -9.49 14.43
N PRO A 286 7.70 -10.61 13.74
CA PRO A 286 8.65 -10.59 12.65
C PRO A 286 8.27 -9.62 11.52
N VAL A 287 9.27 -8.97 10.91
CA VAL A 287 9.07 -7.99 9.83
C VAL A 287 9.97 -8.31 8.64
N LEU A 288 9.38 -8.47 7.46
CA LEU A 288 10.08 -8.48 6.18
C LEU A 288 9.91 -7.12 5.49
N LEU A 289 11.01 -6.42 5.29
CA LEU A 289 11.08 -5.19 4.50
C LEU A 289 11.49 -5.54 3.07
N LEU A 290 10.65 -5.24 2.08
CA LEU A 290 10.84 -5.60 0.69
C LEU A 290 10.86 -4.36 -0.20
N SER A 291 11.80 -4.29 -1.15
CA SER A 291 11.87 -3.18 -2.12
C SER A 291 12.39 -3.67 -3.46
N GLY A 292 11.95 -3.07 -4.55
CA GLY A 292 12.63 -3.23 -5.83
C GLY A 292 13.91 -2.42 -5.87
N SER A 293 14.96 -2.92 -6.52
CA SER A 293 16.26 -2.23 -6.64
C SER A 293 16.20 -0.95 -7.49
N ARG A 294 15.11 -0.77 -8.25
CA ARG A 294 14.81 0.43 -9.05
C ARG A 294 13.65 1.23 -8.47
N ASN A 295 13.37 1.10 -7.18
CA ASN A 295 12.35 1.88 -6.50
C ASN A 295 12.80 3.34 -6.38
N GLU A 296 12.31 4.19 -7.28
CA GLU A 296 12.59 5.63 -7.26
C GLU A 296 11.60 6.42 -6.38
N ALA A 297 10.45 5.83 -6.03
CA ALA A 297 9.43 6.50 -5.21
C ALA A 297 9.90 6.66 -3.76
N TRP A 298 10.48 5.60 -3.19
CA TRP A 298 10.90 5.54 -1.78
C TRP A 298 12.38 5.20 -1.60
N LEU A 299 13.18 5.42 -2.63
CA LEU A 299 14.62 5.17 -2.64
C LEU A 299 15.01 3.94 -1.78
N ASP A 300 15.97 4.12 -0.88
CA ASP A 300 16.47 3.13 0.08
C ASP A 300 15.71 3.13 1.43
N SER A 301 14.44 3.60 1.46
CA SER A 301 13.62 3.69 2.67
C SER A 301 13.61 2.40 3.49
N ASN A 302 13.32 1.26 2.86
CA ASN A 302 13.24 -0.02 3.58
C ASN A 302 14.61 -0.55 4.04
N LYS A 303 15.67 -0.25 3.31
CA LYS A 303 17.04 -0.56 3.75
C LYS A 303 17.41 0.23 5.01
N LEU A 304 17.14 1.53 5.03
CA LEU A 304 17.32 2.37 6.21
C LEU A 304 16.44 1.91 7.37
N CYS A 305 15.19 1.54 7.07
CA CYS A 305 14.28 1.00 8.07
C CYS A 305 14.82 -0.30 8.69
N TYR A 306 15.38 -1.21 7.88
CA TYR A 306 16.02 -2.42 8.36
C TYR A 306 17.16 -2.11 9.35
N GLU A 307 18.04 -1.20 9.00
CA GLU A 307 19.17 -0.79 9.87
C GLU A 307 18.69 -0.22 11.21
N VAL A 308 17.69 0.70 11.14
CA VAL A 308 17.18 1.37 12.34
C VAL A 308 16.36 0.42 13.20
N LEU A 309 15.45 -0.36 12.59
CA LEU A 309 14.56 -1.26 13.33
C LEU A 309 15.33 -2.40 13.99
N SER A 310 16.29 -3.01 13.28
CA SER A 310 17.16 -4.06 13.85
C SER A 310 18.00 -3.54 15.04
N ALA A 311 18.42 -2.28 15.00
CA ALA A 311 19.17 -1.67 16.10
C ALA A 311 18.28 -1.32 17.30
N ARG A 312 17.05 -0.81 17.05
CA ARG A 312 16.13 -0.36 18.10
C ARG A 312 15.31 -1.48 18.72
N ASN A 313 15.07 -2.54 17.98
CA ASN A 313 14.29 -3.69 18.41
C ASN A 313 15.00 -5.01 18.09
N PRO A 314 16.12 -5.34 18.75
CA PRO A 314 16.89 -6.56 18.48
C PRO A 314 16.17 -7.85 18.90
N GLY A 315 15.01 -7.73 19.55
CA GLY A 315 14.23 -8.88 20.03
C GLY A 315 13.36 -9.54 18.96
N ILE A 316 13.17 -8.90 17.79
CA ILE A 316 12.36 -9.44 16.70
C ILE A 316 13.22 -9.81 15.49
N ASP A 317 12.69 -10.73 14.66
CA ASP A 317 13.28 -11.09 13.37
C ASP A 317 12.95 -10.00 12.34
N VAL A 318 13.93 -9.17 11.97
CA VAL A 318 13.79 -8.15 10.94
C VAL A 318 14.62 -8.58 9.74
N ARG A 319 14.00 -8.63 8.56
CA ARG A 319 14.65 -9.01 7.31
C ARG A 319 14.51 -7.91 6.26
N TYR A 320 15.47 -7.81 5.37
CA TYR A 320 15.42 -6.95 4.20
C TYR A 320 15.70 -7.76 2.94
N THR A 321 14.83 -7.61 1.94
CA THR A 321 15.00 -8.23 0.62
C THR A 321 14.88 -7.16 -0.46
N GLU A 322 15.88 -7.08 -1.32
CA GLU A 322 15.88 -6.24 -2.51
C GLU A 322 15.68 -7.08 -3.76
N ILE A 323 14.62 -6.78 -4.52
CA ILE A 323 14.28 -7.50 -5.75
C ILE A 323 15.01 -6.85 -6.94
N PRO A 324 15.93 -7.57 -7.61
CA PRO A 324 16.69 -7.01 -8.73
C PRO A 324 15.79 -6.56 -9.89
N SER A 325 16.08 -5.39 -10.46
CA SER A 325 15.40 -4.82 -11.63
C SER A 325 13.96 -4.38 -11.47
N TYR A 326 13.33 -4.60 -10.32
CA TYR A 326 11.96 -4.17 -10.05
C TYR A 326 11.91 -2.72 -9.55
N GLY A 327 10.86 -1.99 -9.94
CA GLY A 327 10.52 -0.67 -9.43
C GLY A 327 9.70 -0.74 -8.15
N HIS A 328 8.78 0.21 -7.98
CA HIS A 328 7.95 0.31 -6.79
C HIS A 328 6.67 -0.54 -6.86
N LEU A 329 5.94 -0.46 -7.98
CA LEU A 329 4.63 -1.11 -8.14
C LEU A 329 4.72 -2.49 -8.79
N ASP A 330 5.64 -2.71 -9.71
CA ASP A 330 5.78 -3.94 -10.47
C ASP A 330 6.19 -5.14 -9.61
N THR A 331 6.58 -4.93 -8.36
CA THR A 331 6.68 -5.98 -7.34
C THR A 331 5.34 -6.66 -7.05
N PHE A 332 4.20 -6.01 -7.34
CA PHE A 332 2.86 -6.60 -7.22
C PHE A 332 2.16 -6.74 -8.56
N ILE A 333 2.24 -5.72 -9.44
CA ILE A 333 1.50 -5.70 -10.70
C ILE A 333 2.34 -6.20 -11.89
N GLY A 334 3.56 -6.63 -11.67
CA GLY A 334 4.46 -7.15 -12.69
C GLY A 334 4.12 -8.59 -13.09
N ARG A 335 4.17 -8.89 -14.41
CA ARG A 335 3.90 -10.24 -14.94
C ARG A 335 4.84 -11.33 -14.42
N GLY A 336 6.04 -10.95 -13.97
CA GLY A 336 7.03 -11.84 -13.37
C GLY A 336 6.97 -11.92 -11.83
N ALA A 337 6.13 -11.11 -11.18
CA ALA A 337 6.13 -10.98 -9.72
C ALA A 337 5.87 -12.29 -8.98
N ALA A 338 5.06 -13.19 -9.56
CA ALA A 338 4.79 -14.51 -8.98
C ALA A 338 6.06 -15.37 -8.82
N LEU A 339 7.02 -15.22 -9.72
CA LEU A 339 8.28 -15.99 -9.71
C LEU A 339 9.37 -15.27 -8.92
N ASP A 340 9.48 -13.96 -9.10
CA ASP A 340 10.64 -13.19 -8.65
C ASP A 340 10.41 -12.53 -7.27
N VAL A 341 9.14 -12.35 -6.84
CA VAL A 341 8.81 -11.57 -5.65
C VAL A 341 8.01 -12.36 -4.62
N PHE A 342 6.90 -13.01 -5.04
CA PHE A 342 5.96 -13.57 -4.08
C PHE A 342 6.49 -14.79 -3.34
N GLY A 343 7.48 -15.49 -3.92
CA GLY A 343 8.21 -16.57 -3.23
C GLY A 343 8.85 -16.08 -1.92
N HIS A 344 9.48 -14.90 -1.91
CA HIS A 344 10.08 -14.31 -0.71
C HIS A 344 9.04 -14.00 0.38
N ILE A 345 7.82 -13.61 -0.05
CA ILE A 345 6.72 -13.35 0.89
C ILE A 345 6.25 -14.67 1.50
N VAL A 346 5.97 -15.69 0.68
CA VAL A 346 5.51 -17.01 1.15
C VAL A 346 6.53 -17.66 2.07
N ASP A 347 7.80 -17.68 1.68
CA ASP A 347 8.89 -18.25 2.50
C ASP A 347 8.94 -17.59 3.90
N PHE A 348 8.79 -16.25 3.96
CA PHE A 348 8.74 -15.54 5.22
C PHE A 348 7.51 -15.93 6.07
N LEU A 349 6.33 -16.06 5.46
CA LEU A 349 5.11 -16.46 6.15
C LEU A 349 5.22 -17.89 6.69
N ASP A 350 5.73 -18.84 5.88
CA ASP A 350 5.88 -20.25 6.25
C ASP A 350 6.90 -20.42 7.37
N GLU A 351 8.06 -19.78 7.29
CA GLU A 351 9.07 -19.82 8.34
C GLU A 351 8.57 -19.24 9.66
N THR A 352 7.77 -18.16 9.55
CA THR A 352 7.17 -17.55 10.74
C THR A 352 6.07 -18.43 11.33
N SER A 353 5.22 -19.03 10.49
CA SER A 353 4.21 -20.01 10.92
C SER A 353 4.84 -21.21 11.65
N ALA A 354 5.94 -21.72 11.13
CA ALA A 354 6.64 -22.87 11.75
C ALA A 354 7.20 -22.58 13.15
N ARG A 355 7.43 -21.30 13.48
CA ARG A 355 7.89 -20.87 14.82
C ARG A 355 6.73 -20.66 15.81
N LEU A 356 5.50 -20.53 15.33
CA LEU A 356 4.30 -20.38 16.15
C LEU A 356 3.64 -21.72 16.50
N ALA A 357 3.95 -22.77 15.72
CA ALA A 357 3.47 -24.13 15.91
C ALA A 357 4.31 -24.87 16.98
#